data_492bd0645c842a74880adfd3efbcdba8
#
_entry.id   492bd0645c842a74880adfd3efbcdba8
#
_cell.length_a   1.000
_cell.length_b   1.000
_cell.length_c   1.000
_cell.angle_alpha   90.00
_cell.angle_beta   90.00
_cell.angle_gamma   90.00
#
_symmetry.space_group_name_H-M   'P 1'
#
loop_
_entity.id
_entity.type
_entity.pdbx_description
1 polymer ?
#
loop_
_entity_poly.entity_id
_entity_poly.type
_entity_poly.pdbx_seq_one_letter_code
_entity_poly.pdbx_strand_id
1 'polypeptide(L)'
;GDISFANGDIVLPGTIICGKLPGKTMLITGGVHSGEYVGIQACVELGAELQPEKTVGTIVILKVLNRPAFENRAGSLGLSDGKNLNRVFPGNPNGTEMERLAWAMTKEVFPKVDYYIDLHSGDDFEDLTPYVYYAGKAAQEVMETSRKMAEQVDVPYMVRSMVSSGGAYNYAASRGIASILLERGG
;
A
#
# COMPACT_ATOMS: atom_id res chain seq x y z
N GLY A 1 9.45 -12.05 -7.45
CA GLY A 1 9.09 -12.12 -8.88
C GLY A 1 8.09 -11.03 -9.26
N ASP A 2 7.55 -11.11 -10.45
CA ASP A 2 6.53 -10.19 -10.94
C ASP A 2 5.13 -10.77 -10.72
N ILE A 3 4.18 -9.92 -10.33
CA ILE A 3 2.76 -10.26 -10.16
C ILE A 3 2.00 -9.56 -11.28
N SER A 4 1.38 -10.36 -12.16
CA SER A 4 0.57 -9.86 -13.28
C SER A 4 -0.90 -9.76 -12.89
N PHE A 5 -1.55 -8.69 -13.33
CA PHE A 5 -2.98 -8.49 -13.18
C PHE A 5 -3.75 -9.07 -14.38
N ALA A 6 -5.04 -9.32 -14.20
CA ALA A 6 -5.83 -10.14 -15.12
C ALA A 6 -5.88 -9.63 -16.59
N ASN A 7 -5.79 -8.33 -16.79
CA ASN A 7 -5.74 -7.74 -18.15
C ASN A 7 -4.33 -7.75 -18.78
N GLY A 8 -3.29 -8.21 -18.04
CA GLY A 8 -1.92 -8.34 -18.56
C GLY A 8 -1.13 -7.04 -18.71
N ASP A 9 -1.80 -5.88 -18.64
CA ASP A 9 -1.16 -4.57 -18.85
C ASP A 9 -0.41 -4.06 -17.62
N ILE A 10 -0.73 -4.61 -16.45
CA ILE A 10 -0.13 -4.20 -15.17
C ILE A 10 0.66 -5.37 -14.61
N VAL A 11 1.97 -5.15 -14.43
CA VAL A 11 2.91 -6.10 -13.84
C VAL A 11 3.72 -5.40 -12.77
N LEU A 12 3.58 -5.86 -11.53
CA LEU A 12 4.22 -5.23 -10.37
C LEU A 12 5.23 -6.18 -9.70
N PRO A 13 6.39 -5.69 -9.27
CA PRO A 13 7.34 -6.50 -8.52
C PRO A 13 6.77 -6.83 -7.13
N GLY A 14 6.68 -8.11 -6.81
CA GLY A 14 6.07 -8.54 -5.56
C GLY A 14 6.64 -9.82 -4.98
N THR A 15 6.21 -10.10 -3.75
CA THR A 15 6.49 -11.35 -3.02
C THR A 15 5.21 -11.81 -2.34
N ILE A 16 4.90 -13.09 -2.43
CA ILE A 16 3.80 -13.72 -1.70
C ILE A 16 4.40 -14.74 -0.75
N ILE A 17 4.16 -14.57 0.54
CA ILE A 17 4.57 -15.49 1.60
C ILE A 17 3.33 -16.23 2.09
N CYS A 18 3.25 -17.53 1.78
CA CYS A 18 2.18 -18.39 2.28
C CYS A 18 2.67 -19.11 3.53
N GLY A 19 2.11 -18.78 4.67
CA GLY A 19 2.40 -19.43 5.94
C GLY A 19 1.93 -20.89 5.96
N LYS A 20 2.50 -21.70 6.87
CA LYS A 20 2.12 -23.13 7.03
C LYS A 20 0.70 -23.33 7.57
N LEU A 21 0.21 -22.35 8.33
CA LEU A 21 -1.13 -22.39 8.91
C LEU A 21 -2.07 -21.44 8.17
N PRO A 22 -3.33 -21.83 7.94
CA PRO A 22 -4.31 -20.93 7.36
C PRO A 22 -4.57 -19.74 8.29
N GLY A 23 -4.85 -18.59 7.70
CA GLY A 23 -5.10 -17.36 8.45
C GLY A 23 -5.53 -16.22 7.53
N LYS A 24 -5.43 -15.03 8.03
CA LYS A 24 -5.75 -13.78 7.34
C LYS A 24 -4.72 -13.43 6.27
N THR A 25 -5.13 -12.61 5.31
CA THR A 25 -4.23 -12.07 4.28
C THR A 25 -3.90 -10.62 4.59
N MET A 26 -2.61 -10.30 4.66
CA MET A 26 -2.11 -8.94 4.81
C MET A 26 -1.49 -8.47 3.49
N LEU A 27 -1.86 -7.29 3.04
CA LEU A 27 -1.20 -6.58 1.95
C LEU A 27 -0.22 -5.56 2.54
N ILE A 28 0.97 -5.49 1.96
CA ILE A 28 1.95 -4.44 2.22
C ILE A 28 2.32 -3.83 0.87
N THR A 29 2.28 -2.51 0.75
CA THR A 29 2.68 -1.80 -0.47
C THR A 29 3.74 -0.77 -0.19
N GLY A 30 4.64 -0.58 -1.16
CA GLY A 30 5.57 0.53 -1.23
C GLY A 30 5.49 1.18 -2.60
N GLY A 31 6.07 2.37 -2.74
CA GLY A 31 6.18 3.06 -4.01
C GLY A 31 4.85 3.40 -4.67
N VAL A 32 3.82 3.72 -3.88
CA VAL A 32 2.64 4.46 -4.34
C VAL A 32 3.11 5.79 -4.91
N HIS A 33 4.02 6.43 -4.20
CA HIS A 33 4.86 7.49 -4.70
C HIS A 33 6.26 6.92 -4.96
N SER A 34 6.71 6.97 -6.19
CA SER A 34 7.93 6.27 -6.62
C SER A 34 9.23 6.92 -6.17
N GLY A 35 9.20 8.16 -5.68
CA GLY A 35 10.33 8.86 -5.08
C GLY A 35 10.55 8.51 -3.59
N GLU A 36 9.61 7.85 -2.96
CA GLU A 36 9.69 7.44 -1.55
C GLU A 36 10.45 6.12 -1.40
N TYR A 37 11.76 6.16 -1.59
CA TYR A 37 12.62 4.97 -1.69
C TYR A 37 12.69 4.13 -0.41
N VAL A 38 12.53 4.75 0.76
CA VAL A 38 12.60 4.03 2.05
C VAL A 38 11.49 2.98 2.17
N GLY A 39 10.25 3.34 1.80
CA GLY A 39 9.13 2.41 1.78
C GLY A 39 9.33 1.26 0.77
N ILE A 40 9.91 1.57 -0.39
CA ILE A 40 10.26 0.57 -1.41
C ILE A 40 11.32 -0.40 -0.88
N GLN A 41 12.40 0.12 -0.28
CA GLN A 41 13.47 -0.68 0.29
C GLN A 41 12.96 -1.58 1.42
N ALA A 42 12.11 -1.05 2.30
CA ALA A 42 11.48 -1.85 3.35
C ALA A 42 10.65 -3.03 2.78
N CYS A 43 9.91 -2.81 1.69
CA CYS A 43 9.21 -3.90 1.00
C CYS A 43 10.14 -4.95 0.41
N VAL A 44 11.32 -4.55 -0.09
CA VAL A 44 12.33 -5.48 -0.63
C VAL A 44 12.89 -6.34 0.51
N GLU A 45 13.29 -5.73 1.62
CA GLU A 45 13.88 -6.40 2.79
C GLU A 45 12.87 -7.34 3.45
N LEU A 46 11.65 -6.88 3.73
CA LEU A 46 10.58 -7.72 4.27
C LEU A 46 10.32 -8.95 3.40
N GLY A 47 10.33 -8.78 2.07
CA GLY A 47 10.13 -9.89 1.13
C GLY A 47 11.27 -10.91 1.12
N ALA A 48 12.45 -10.55 1.61
CA ALA A 48 13.62 -11.43 1.75
C ALA A 48 13.70 -12.09 3.14
N GLU A 49 13.27 -11.38 4.19
CA GLU A 49 13.44 -11.81 5.59
C GLU A 49 12.27 -12.66 6.11
N LEU A 50 11.04 -12.40 5.63
CA LEU A 50 9.85 -13.12 6.09
C LEU A 50 9.90 -14.59 5.66
N GLN A 51 9.70 -15.47 6.65
CA GLN A 51 9.80 -16.92 6.48
C GLN A 51 8.40 -17.55 6.57
N PRO A 52 8.02 -18.42 5.60
CA PRO A 52 6.73 -19.13 5.64
C PRO A 52 6.53 -19.92 6.94
N GLU A 53 7.61 -20.45 7.51
CA GLU A 53 7.60 -21.23 8.74
C GLU A 53 7.16 -20.44 9.98
N LYS A 54 7.38 -19.12 9.95
CA LYS A 54 7.05 -18.19 11.05
C LYS A 54 5.79 -17.35 10.75
N THR A 55 5.17 -17.58 9.59
CA THR A 55 4.00 -16.82 9.13
C THR A 55 2.73 -17.65 9.32
N VAL A 56 1.67 -17.00 9.78
CA VAL A 56 0.30 -17.53 9.81
C VAL A 56 -0.53 -16.75 8.79
N GLY A 57 -1.26 -17.45 7.92
CA GLY A 57 -1.99 -16.82 6.83
C GLY A 57 -1.08 -16.46 5.65
N THR A 58 -1.39 -15.38 4.97
CA THR A 58 -0.68 -14.94 3.76
C THR A 58 -0.25 -13.49 3.87
N ILE A 59 0.98 -13.19 3.44
CA ILE A 59 1.47 -11.81 3.29
C ILE A 59 1.76 -11.58 1.80
N VAL A 60 1.13 -10.57 1.24
CA VAL A 60 1.36 -10.10 -0.13
C VAL A 60 2.09 -8.77 -0.07
N ILE A 61 3.26 -8.70 -0.67
CA ILE A 61 4.07 -7.47 -0.72
C ILE A 61 4.16 -7.02 -2.17
N LEU A 62 3.65 -5.84 -2.48
CA LEU A 62 3.85 -5.15 -3.77
C LEU A 62 4.88 -4.06 -3.55
N LYS A 63 6.08 -4.25 -4.12
CA LYS A 63 7.27 -3.48 -3.76
C LYS A 63 7.26 -2.06 -4.32
N VAL A 64 6.74 -1.89 -5.54
CA VAL A 64 6.66 -0.60 -6.22
C VAL A 64 5.35 -0.55 -6.99
N LEU A 65 4.37 0.22 -6.53
CA LEU A 65 3.09 0.36 -7.23
C LEU A 65 3.23 1.25 -8.47
N ASN A 66 3.84 2.42 -8.34
CA ASN A 66 4.09 3.30 -9.48
C ASN A 66 5.41 2.93 -10.17
N ARG A 67 5.47 1.70 -10.69
CA ARG A 67 6.66 1.13 -11.34
C ARG A 67 7.15 1.97 -12.53
N PRO A 68 6.31 2.46 -13.44
CA PRO A 68 6.80 3.25 -14.58
C PRO A 68 7.55 4.52 -14.16
N ALA A 69 7.04 5.26 -13.17
CA ALA A 69 7.73 6.45 -12.68
C ALA A 69 9.03 6.08 -11.94
N PHE A 70 9.04 5.00 -11.15
CA PHE A 70 10.24 4.50 -10.49
C PHE A 70 11.37 4.15 -11.48
N GLU A 71 11.07 3.36 -12.53
CA GLU A 71 12.05 2.95 -13.53
C GLU A 71 12.61 4.13 -14.34
N ASN A 72 11.81 5.20 -14.48
CA ASN A 72 12.21 6.42 -15.19
C ASN A 72 12.72 7.53 -14.27
N ARG A 73 12.79 7.31 -12.93
CA ARG A 73 13.18 8.30 -11.92
C ARG A 73 12.40 9.62 -12.07
N ALA A 74 11.09 9.49 -12.29
CA ALA A 74 10.20 10.60 -12.62
C ALA A 74 9.47 11.20 -11.40
N GLY A 75 9.91 10.86 -10.18
CA GLY A 75 9.28 11.33 -8.94
C GLY A 75 7.99 10.59 -8.63
N SER A 76 7.06 11.24 -7.92
CA SER A 76 5.92 10.57 -7.27
C SER A 76 4.66 10.50 -8.09
N LEU A 77 4.56 11.20 -9.20
CA LEU A 77 3.38 11.22 -10.05
C LEU A 77 3.42 10.16 -11.15
N GLY A 78 2.27 9.81 -11.70
CA GLY A 78 2.17 8.91 -12.85
C GLY A 78 2.97 9.42 -14.04
N LEU A 79 3.75 8.53 -14.67
CA LEU A 79 4.68 8.92 -15.73
C LEU A 79 3.96 9.50 -16.96
N SER A 80 2.85 8.92 -17.36
CA SER A 80 2.13 9.31 -18.57
C SER A 80 0.99 10.30 -18.33
N ASP A 81 0.44 10.36 -17.11
CA ASP A 81 -0.76 11.16 -16.82
C ASP A 81 -0.57 12.26 -15.77
N GLY A 82 0.59 12.29 -15.11
CA GLY A 82 0.92 13.27 -14.08
C GLY A 82 0.00 13.20 -12.85
N LYS A 83 -0.77 12.11 -12.68
CA LYS A 83 -1.69 11.98 -11.55
C LYS A 83 -1.01 11.36 -10.33
N ASN A 84 -1.45 11.78 -9.16
CA ASN A 84 -1.06 11.15 -7.91
C ASN A 84 -1.93 9.89 -7.70
N LEU A 85 -1.29 8.70 -7.69
CA LEU A 85 -1.97 7.42 -7.48
C LEU A 85 -2.78 7.43 -6.16
N ASN A 86 -2.24 8.06 -5.12
CA ASN A 86 -2.89 8.15 -3.80
C ASN A 86 -4.00 9.22 -3.73
N ARG A 87 -4.54 9.64 -4.88
CA ARG A 87 -5.69 10.58 -5.00
C ARG A 87 -6.78 10.06 -5.94
N VAL A 88 -6.55 8.92 -6.60
CA VAL A 88 -7.45 8.44 -7.67
C VAL A 88 -8.22 7.16 -7.33
N PHE A 89 -8.06 6.57 -6.14
CA PHE A 89 -8.85 5.42 -5.72
C PHE A 89 -10.34 5.76 -5.56
N PRO A 90 -11.25 4.92 -6.10
CA PRO A 90 -11.11 3.52 -6.55
C PRO A 90 -10.54 3.29 -7.96
N GLY A 91 -10.26 4.33 -8.73
CA GLY A 91 -9.81 4.21 -10.10
C GLY A 91 -10.93 4.10 -11.12
N ASN A 92 -10.52 3.91 -12.39
CA ASN A 92 -11.41 3.77 -13.54
C ASN A 92 -10.76 2.83 -14.58
N PRO A 93 -11.46 1.75 -15.04
CA PRO A 93 -10.87 0.81 -16.01
C PRO A 93 -10.60 1.43 -17.38
N ASN A 94 -11.35 2.48 -17.74
CA ASN A 94 -11.21 3.21 -19.00
C ASN A 94 -10.46 4.55 -18.81
N GLY A 95 -9.83 4.74 -17.64
CA GLY A 95 -9.13 5.96 -17.29
C GLY A 95 -7.68 5.99 -17.73
N THR A 96 -6.95 6.92 -17.17
CA THR A 96 -5.52 7.10 -17.39
C THR A 96 -4.69 6.04 -16.65
N GLU A 97 -3.37 6.09 -16.76
CA GLU A 97 -2.45 5.09 -16.20
C GLU A 97 -2.70 4.84 -14.70
N MET A 98 -2.67 5.91 -13.88
CA MET A 98 -2.86 5.78 -12.43
C MET A 98 -4.30 5.37 -12.07
N GLU A 99 -5.29 5.82 -12.83
CA GLU A 99 -6.69 5.40 -12.62
C GLU A 99 -6.90 3.91 -12.94
N ARG A 100 -6.27 3.38 -13.98
CA ARG A 100 -6.33 1.95 -14.30
C ARG A 100 -5.60 1.10 -13.24
N LEU A 101 -4.45 1.57 -12.75
CA LEU A 101 -3.73 0.90 -11.67
C LEU A 101 -4.56 0.86 -10.38
N ALA A 102 -5.12 2.00 -9.96
CA ALA A 102 -6.00 2.05 -8.78
C ALA A 102 -7.23 1.12 -8.95
N TRP A 103 -7.80 1.06 -10.15
CA TRP A 103 -8.90 0.15 -10.45
C TRP A 103 -8.50 -1.32 -10.34
N ALA A 104 -7.35 -1.71 -10.88
CA ALA A 104 -6.82 -3.08 -10.78
C ALA A 104 -6.60 -3.48 -9.32
N MET A 105 -5.97 -2.62 -8.51
CA MET A 105 -5.84 -2.83 -7.07
C MET A 105 -7.19 -3.02 -6.39
N THR A 106 -8.15 -2.17 -6.70
CA THR A 106 -9.51 -2.21 -6.14
C THR A 106 -10.26 -3.50 -6.49
N LYS A 107 -10.08 -4.02 -7.69
CA LYS A 107 -10.85 -5.18 -8.18
C LYS A 107 -10.17 -6.52 -7.96
N GLU A 108 -8.85 -6.56 -8.00
CA GLU A 108 -8.13 -7.83 -8.02
C GLU A 108 -7.37 -8.11 -6.71
N VAL A 109 -6.96 -7.08 -5.97
CA VAL A 109 -6.17 -7.22 -4.75
C VAL A 109 -7.05 -7.04 -3.51
N PHE A 110 -7.68 -5.89 -3.33
CA PHE A 110 -8.44 -5.56 -2.12
C PHE A 110 -9.51 -6.60 -1.74
N PRO A 111 -10.26 -7.24 -2.66
CA PRO A 111 -11.21 -8.27 -2.27
C PRO A 111 -10.61 -9.53 -1.65
N LYS A 112 -9.29 -9.70 -1.70
CA LYS A 112 -8.56 -10.89 -1.23
C LYS A 112 -7.76 -10.63 0.05
N VAL A 113 -7.83 -9.43 0.62
CA VAL A 113 -7.02 -9.04 1.78
C VAL A 113 -7.90 -8.60 2.96
N ASP A 114 -7.42 -8.88 4.16
CA ASP A 114 -8.08 -8.50 5.42
C ASP A 114 -7.44 -7.27 6.06
N TYR A 115 -6.12 -7.10 5.87
CA TYR A 115 -5.33 -6.01 6.45
C TYR A 115 -4.45 -5.36 5.40
N TYR A 116 -4.23 -4.06 5.52
CA TYR A 116 -3.40 -3.32 4.59
C TYR A 116 -2.45 -2.35 5.29
N ILE A 117 -1.18 -2.38 4.91
CA ILE A 117 -0.14 -1.45 5.34
C ILE A 117 0.42 -0.79 4.09
N ASP A 118 0.34 0.54 4.02
CA ASP A 118 0.89 1.36 2.95
C ASP A 118 2.15 2.06 3.46
N LEU A 119 3.31 1.77 2.87
CA LEU A 119 4.59 2.29 3.30
C LEU A 119 4.98 3.50 2.46
N HIS A 120 5.10 4.62 3.13
CA HIS A 120 5.50 5.91 2.62
C HIS A 120 6.72 6.46 3.36
N SER A 121 7.35 7.47 2.80
CA SER A 121 8.45 8.24 3.42
C SER A 121 8.47 9.65 2.84
N GLY A 122 9.44 10.47 3.24
CA GLY A 122 9.76 11.68 2.51
C GLY A 122 10.14 11.39 1.06
N ASP A 123 9.72 12.28 0.17
CA ASP A 123 9.99 12.21 -1.26
C ASP A 123 11.30 12.94 -1.56
N ASP A 124 12.15 12.35 -2.41
CA ASP A 124 13.44 12.88 -2.91
C ASP A 124 14.31 13.63 -1.87
N PHE A 125 13.86 14.77 -1.37
CA PHE A 125 14.62 15.69 -0.49
C PHE A 125 13.88 16.02 0.82
N GLU A 126 12.81 15.30 1.14
CA GLU A 126 12.02 15.53 2.34
C GLU A 126 12.53 14.70 3.51
N ASP A 127 12.72 15.32 4.66
CA ASP A 127 12.97 14.63 5.94
C ASP A 127 11.70 14.69 6.80
N LEU A 128 11.01 13.57 6.91
CA LEU A 128 9.74 13.51 7.62
C LEU A 128 9.91 13.13 9.10
N THR A 129 9.24 13.88 9.96
CA THR A 129 8.97 13.37 11.31
C THR A 129 8.12 12.10 11.19
N PRO A 130 8.56 10.95 11.75
CA PRO A 130 7.81 9.71 11.60
C PRO A 130 6.43 9.76 12.22
N TYR A 131 5.42 9.28 11.49
CA TYR A 131 4.05 9.15 11.98
C TYR A 131 3.28 8.04 11.25
N VAL A 132 2.15 7.64 11.80
CA VAL A 132 1.26 6.68 11.17
C VAL A 132 -0.16 7.25 11.07
N TYR A 133 -0.73 7.17 9.87
CA TYR A 133 -2.17 7.38 9.69
C TYR A 133 -2.92 6.08 9.94
N TYR A 134 -4.06 6.17 10.63
CA TYR A 134 -5.04 5.09 10.71
C TYR A 134 -6.41 5.57 10.21
N ALA A 135 -7.20 4.64 9.68
CA ALA A 135 -8.51 4.95 9.15
C ALA A 135 -9.45 5.46 10.27
N GLY A 136 -10.01 6.65 10.07
CA GLY A 136 -10.93 7.31 10.99
C GLY A 136 -12.35 7.50 10.44
N LYS A 137 -12.59 7.03 9.20
CA LYS A 137 -13.89 7.11 8.52
C LYS A 137 -14.19 5.81 7.78
N ALA A 138 -14.61 4.81 8.54
CA ALA A 138 -14.99 3.48 8.07
C ALA A 138 -16.01 2.87 9.05
N ALA A 139 -16.37 1.60 8.91
CA ALA A 139 -17.10 0.87 9.93
C ALA A 139 -16.32 0.84 11.25
N GLN A 140 -17.01 0.85 12.40
CA GLN A 140 -16.37 0.98 13.72
C GLN A 140 -15.31 -0.10 13.96
N GLU A 141 -15.60 -1.36 13.64
CA GLU A 141 -14.64 -2.48 13.79
C GLU A 141 -13.36 -2.27 12.97
N VAL A 142 -13.50 -1.74 11.75
CA VAL A 142 -12.37 -1.44 10.86
C VAL A 142 -11.52 -0.32 11.46
N MET A 143 -12.15 0.75 11.96
CA MET A 143 -11.44 1.86 12.60
C MET A 143 -10.69 1.42 13.86
N GLU A 144 -11.33 0.61 14.71
CA GLU A 144 -10.71 0.07 15.94
C GLU A 144 -9.53 -0.84 15.61
N THR A 145 -9.67 -1.70 14.60
CA THR A 145 -8.58 -2.59 14.15
C THR A 145 -7.44 -1.78 13.54
N SER A 146 -7.74 -0.81 12.68
CA SER A 146 -6.72 0.09 12.12
C SER A 146 -5.96 0.86 13.20
N ARG A 147 -6.66 1.34 14.24
CA ARG A 147 -6.03 1.99 15.39
C ARG A 147 -5.08 1.04 16.14
N LYS A 148 -5.54 -0.20 16.40
CA LYS A 148 -4.69 -1.23 17.05
C LYS A 148 -3.46 -1.58 16.20
N MET A 149 -3.58 -1.62 14.88
CA MET A 149 -2.43 -1.80 13.98
C MET A 149 -1.45 -0.63 14.12
N ALA A 150 -1.94 0.61 14.12
CA ALA A 150 -1.12 1.79 14.27
C ALA A 150 -0.40 1.85 15.63
N GLU A 151 -1.02 1.38 16.71
CA GLU A 151 -0.42 1.28 18.05
C GLU A 151 0.78 0.31 18.13
N GLN A 152 0.92 -0.59 17.16
CA GLN A 152 2.07 -1.50 17.09
C GLN A 152 3.26 -0.90 16.34
N VAL A 153 3.10 0.25 15.72
CA VAL A 153 4.16 0.93 14.99
C VAL A 153 4.93 1.85 15.91
N ASP A 154 6.26 1.70 15.95
CA ASP A 154 7.14 2.54 16.76
C ASP A 154 7.40 3.89 16.08
N VAL A 155 6.44 4.80 16.21
CA VAL A 155 6.52 6.19 15.74
C VAL A 155 5.93 7.15 16.77
N PRO A 156 6.42 8.41 16.83
CA PRO A 156 5.99 9.36 17.88
C PRO A 156 4.54 9.86 17.72
N TYR A 157 3.97 9.78 16.54
CA TYR A 157 2.64 10.34 16.28
C TYR A 157 1.72 9.35 15.56
N MET A 158 0.48 9.30 16.02
CA MET A 158 -0.62 8.60 15.37
C MET A 158 -1.67 9.62 14.93
N VAL A 159 -2.04 9.59 13.65
CA VAL A 159 -2.98 10.56 13.05
C VAL A 159 -4.25 9.84 12.58
N ARG A 160 -5.38 10.25 13.12
CA ARG A 160 -6.69 9.75 12.67
C ARG A 160 -7.09 10.45 11.37
N SER A 161 -7.14 9.70 10.27
CA SER A 161 -7.58 10.25 8.98
C SER A 161 -9.10 10.24 8.83
N MET A 162 -9.68 11.38 8.51
CA MET A 162 -11.13 11.53 8.27
C MET A 162 -11.49 11.47 6.77
N VAL A 163 -10.59 10.96 5.94
CA VAL A 163 -10.79 10.72 4.50
C VAL A 163 -11.23 9.28 4.27
N SER A 164 -12.08 9.02 3.27
CA SER A 164 -12.61 7.69 2.94
C SER A 164 -12.48 7.31 1.46
N SER A 165 -11.81 8.14 0.67
CA SER A 165 -11.60 7.92 -0.78
C SER A 165 -10.38 8.67 -1.27
N GLY A 166 -9.96 8.39 -2.48
CA GLY A 166 -8.79 8.99 -3.11
C GLY A 166 -7.50 8.27 -2.75
N GLY A 167 -7.17 8.14 -1.47
CA GLY A 167 -6.01 7.37 -1.01
C GLY A 167 -6.27 5.87 -0.98
N ALA A 168 -5.22 5.06 -1.19
CA ALA A 168 -5.30 3.61 -1.23
C ALA A 168 -5.81 3.02 0.10
N TYR A 169 -5.12 3.31 1.22
CA TYR A 169 -5.51 2.79 2.53
C TYR A 169 -6.87 3.34 3.01
N ASN A 170 -7.20 4.60 2.70
CA ASN A 170 -8.49 5.19 3.04
C ASN A 170 -9.64 4.48 2.32
N TYR A 171 -9.46 4.24 1.02
CA TYR A 171 -10.45 3.52 0.23
C TYR A 171 -10.57 2.07 0.70
N ALA A 172 -9.45 1.36 0.94
CA ALA A 172 -9.45 0.01 1.48
C ALA A 172 -10.24 -0.08 2.79
N ALA A 173 -10.03 0.87 3.72
CA ALA A 173 -10.78 0.93 4.97
C ALA A 173 -12.28 1.13 4.75
N SER A 174 -12.69 1.97 3.79
CA SER A 174 -14.09 2.17 3.43
C SER A 174 -14.74 0.89 2.88
N ARG A 175 -13.94 -0.08 2.46
CA ARG A 175 -14.38 -1.39 1.94
C ARG A 175 -14.26 -2.53 2.95
N GLY A 176 -13.96 -2.23 4.21
CA GLY A 176 -13.91 -3.21 5.30
C GLY A 176 -12.51 -3.76 5.60
N ILE A 177 -11.46 -3.26 4.96
CA ILE A 177 -10.08 -3.70 5.15
C ILE A 177 -9.41 -2.80 6.19
N ALA A 178 -9.05 -3.34 7.35
CA ALA A 178 -8.34 -2.56 8.36
C ALA A 178 -6.98 -2.12 7.82
N SER A 179 -6.71 -0.81 7.83
CA SER A 179 -5.58 -0.26 7.09
C SER A 179 -4.92 0.94 7.77
N ILE A 180 -3.61 1.02 7.60
CA ILE A 180 -2.75 2.11 8.04
C ILE A 180 -1.85 2.58 6.90
N LEU A 181 -1.36 3.82 7.01
CA LEU A 181 -0.29 4.36 6.17
C LEU A 181 0.83 4.84 7.09
N LEU A 182 2.03 4.32 6.88
CA LEU A 182 3.22 4.68 7.65
C LEU A 182 4.08 5.65 6.86
N GLU A 183 4.39 6.78 7.46
CA GLU A 183 5.33 7.78 6.98
C GLU A 183 6.59 7.73 7.84
N ARG A 184 7.72 7.28 7.28
CA ARG A 184 8.98 7.18 8.02
C ARG A 184 10.19 7.21 7.10
N GLY A 185 11.16 8.05 7.46
CA GLY A 185 12.40 8.25 6.72
C GLY A 185 12.30 9.30 5.61
N GLY A 186 13.44 9.61 5.01
CA GLY A 186 13.62 10.57 3.93
C GLY A 186 14.95 10.36 3.23
#